data_7a039eac9f8371cffbde703dee9e1fcb
#
_entry.id   7a039eac9f8371cffbde703dee9e1fcb
#
_cell.length_a   1.000
_cell.length_b   1.000
_cell.length_c   1.000
_cell.angle_alpha   90.00
_cell.angle_beta   90.00
_cell.angle_gamma   90.00
#
_symmetry.space_group_name_H-M   'P 1'
#
loop_
_entity.id
_entity.type
_entity.pdbx_description
1 polymer ?
#
loop_
_entity_poly.entity_id
_entity_poly.type
_entity_poly.pdbx_seq_one_letter_code
_entity_poly.pdbx_strand_id
1 'polypeptide(L)'
;MTVRSDSGIRCYTVRHDDVSIPVSRGGRGRPLVLCPGLNCTQADLYELVSLLRRDHDVVTFDLRGHGLASPAERYSFDAFLGDLVAVLADLDLPSSPVLVGYSLGADLAVHYAAACPGTIAGLVLIDGANPLPEPFLTDADLTEFRAIAEAEAARHGSLTAEDIFGLGKEMDVVRGGILDRYQRIDVPVHAIMSTAIAGDSLEGRAPRHNRLWRAGVERLMHEQPHISADWIDADHRLVFTHAPDVAEIIRSRLAPC
;
A
#
# COMPACT_ATOMS: atom_id res chain seq x y z
N MET A 1 -24.93 -0.77 8.76
CA MET A 1 -26.04 -0.81 7.77
C MET A 1 -25.42 -1.14 6.42
N THR A 2 -25.71 -2.31 5.86
CA THR A 2 -25.10 -2.75 4.58
C THR A 2 -26.00 -2.31 3.43
N VAL A 3 -25.50 -1.46 2.54
CA VAL A 3 -26.22 -1.03 1.33
C VAL A 3 -25.74 -1.92 0.17
N ARG A 4 -26.66 -2.65 -0.47
CA ARG A 4 -26.39 -3.33 -1.74
C ARG A 4 -26.65 -2.35 -2.89
N SER A 5 -25.64 -2.11 -3.73
CA SER A 5 -25.84 -1.42 -5.01
C SER A 5 -26.22 -2.44 -6.09
N ASP A 6 -26.89 -1.99 -7.17
CA ASP A 6 -27.24 -2.81 -8.37
C ASP A 6 -26.01 -3.44 -9.04
N SER A 7 -24.80 -2.95 -8.75
CA SER A 7 -23.51 -3.42 -9.29
C SER A 7 -22.94 -4.67 -8.61
N GLY A 8 -23.65 -5.26 -7.63
CA GLY A 8 -23.14 -6.39 -6.84
C GLY A 8 -22.02 -6.03 -5.84
N ILE A 9 -21.72 -4.74 -5.66
CA ILE A 9 -20.76 -4.25 -4.68
C ILE A 9 -21.47 -4.05 -3.34
N ARG A 10 -20.87 -4.57 -2.27
CA ARG A 10 -21.33 -4.36 -0.89
C ARG A 10 -20.46 -3.31 -0.23
N CYS A 11 -21.07 -2.29 0.35
CA CYS A 11 -20.40 -1.27 1.14
C CYS A 11 -20.86 -1.38 2.61
N TYR A 12 -19.91 -1.30 3.53
CA TYR A 12 -20.17 -1.35 4.97
C TYR A 12 -19.05 -0.60 5.71
N THR A 13 -19.13 -0.52 7.02
CA THR A 13 -18.18 0.22 7.84
C THR A 13 -17.63 -0.70 8.92
N VAL A 14 -16.31 -0.77 9.03
CA VAL A 14 -15.58 -1.37 10.15
C VAL A 14 -15.28 -0.26 11.15
N ARG A 15 -15.25 -0.60 12.44
CA ARG A 15 -14.85 0.33 13.50
C ARG A 15 -13.57 -0.15 14.15
N HIS A 16 -12.63 0.79 14.30
CA HIS A 16 -11.40 0.57 15.05
C HIS A 16 -11.10 1.82 15.88
N ASP A 17 -11.00 1.65 17.18
CA ASP A 17 -11.03 2.77 18.13
C ASP A 17 -12.25 3.68 17.85
N ASP A 18 -12.04 4.99 17.76
CA ASP A 18 -13.08 5.96 17.42
C ASP A 18 -13.23 6.20 15.91
N VAL A 19 -12.53 5.42 15.07
CA VAL A 19 -12.52 5.60 13.62
C VAL A 19 -13.54 4.68 12.95
N SER A 20 -14.30 5.25 12.01
CA SER A 20 -15.16 4.54 11.07
C SER A 20 -14.43 4.37 9.75
N ILE A 21 -14.18 3.13 9.36
CA ILE A 21 -13.45 2.73 8.16
C ILE A 21 -14.43 2.20 7.13
N PRO A 22 -14.71 2.93 6.05
CA PRO A 22 -15.58 2.46 4.99
C PRO A 22 -14.88 1.38 4.17
N VAL A 23 -15.58 0.28 3.95
CA VAL A 23 -15.12 -0.90 3.20
C VAL A 23 -16.03 -1.14 2.02
N SER A 24 -15.48 -1.46 0.86
CA SER A 24 -16.23 -1.97 -0.28
C SER A 24 -15.71 -3.34 -0.70
N ARG A 25 -16.63 -4.27 -0.98
CA ARG A 25 -16.32 -5.62 -1.47
C ARG A 25 -17.14 -5.93 -2.70
N GLY A 26 -16.52 -6.47 -3.74
CA GLY A 26 -17.21 -6.88 -4.96
C GLY A 26 -16.32 -7.69 -5.88
N GLY A 27 -16.93 -8.27 -6.91
CA GLY A 27 -16.31 -9.24 -7.79
C GLY A 27 -16.55 -10.68 -7.33
N ARG A 28 -15.86 -11.63 -7.94
CA ARG A 28 -15.95 -13.08 -7.65
C ARG A 28 -14.61 -13.73 -7.94
N GLY A 29 -14.28 -14.78 -7.22
CA GLY A 29 -13.03 -15.52 -7.38
C GLY A 29 -12.20 -15.49 -6.11
N ARG A 30 -10.88 -15.57 -6.27
CA ARG A 30 -9.92 -15.55 -5.15
C ARG A 30 -10.02 -14.22 -4.39
N PRO A 31 -10.11 -14.24 -3.06
CA PRO A 31 -10.17 -13.01 -2.27
C PRO A 31 -8.87 -12.21 -2.37
N LEU A 32 -9.01 -10.91 -2.66
CA LEU A 32 -7.95 -9.91 -2.57
C LEU A 32 -8.36 -8.82 -1.58
N VAL A 33 -7.43 -8.40 -0.74
CA VAL A 33 -7.61 -7.21 0.11
C VAL A 33 -6.60 -6.17 -0.36
N LEU A 34 -7.08 -5.05 -0.90
CA LEU A 34 -6.26 -3.96 -1.38
C LEU A 34 -6.15 -2.87 -0.30
N CYS A 35 -4.96 -2.72 0.26
CA CYS A 35 -4.59 -1.69 1.22
C CYS A 35 -4.01 -0.48 0.48
N PRO A 36 -4.66 0.71 0.56
CA PRO A 36 -4.22 1.90 -0.15
C PRO A 36 -2.96 2.54 0.46
N GLY A 37 -2.35 3.44 -0.29
CA GLY A 37 -1.25 4.28 0.17
C GLY A 37 -1.72 5.49 0.98
N LEU A 38 -0.77 6.25 1.51
CA LEU A 38 -1.02 7.55 2.12
C LEU A 38 -1.59 8.51 1.06
N ASN A 39 -2.57 9.32 1.45
CA ASN A 39 -3.29 10.23 0.57
C ASN A 39 -3.96 9.54 -0.65
N CYS A 40 -4.29 8.26 -0.52
CA CYS A 40 -4.95 7.47 -1.55
C CYS A 40 -6.27 6.91 -1.00
N THR A 41 -7.33 7.02 -1.78
CA THR A 41 -8.68 6.56 -1.43
C THR A 41 -9.14 5.43 -2.33
N GLN A 42 -10.21 4.75 -1.94
CA GLN A 42 -10.89 3.77 -2.81
C GLN A 42 -11.32 4.38 -4.15
N ALA A 43 -11.70 5.67 -4.16
CA ALA A 43 -12.10 6.36 -5.37
C ALA A 43 -10.92 6.56 -6.34
N ASP A 44 -9.74 6.86 -5.82
CA ASP A 44 -8.53 7.02 -6.63
C ASP A 44 -8.10 5.68 -7.27
N LEU A 45 -8.31 4.56 -6.56
CA LEU A 45 -7.98 3.21 -7.03
C LEU A 45 -9.08 2.56 -7.88
N TYR A 46 -10.13 3.31 -8.27
CA TYR A 46 -11.31 2.78 -8.95
C TYR A 46 -10.97 1.96 -10.20
N GLU A 47 -10.04 2.42 -11.03
CA GLU A 47 -9.67 1.71 -12.27
C GLU A 47 -9.02 0.36 -11.95
N LEU A 48 -7.99 0.34 -11.10
CA LEU A 48 -7.32 -0.89 -10.70
C LEU A 48 -8.30 -1.87 -10.03
N VAL A 49 -9.10 -1.39 -9.10
CA VAL A 49 -10.11 -2.20 -8.40
C VAL A 49 -11.13 -2.76 -9.37
N SER A 50 -11.60 -1.96 -10.33
CA SER A 50 -12.57 -2.40 -11.34
C SER A 50 -12.00 -3.47 -12.27
N LEU A 51 -10.73 -3.34 -12.64
CA LEU A 51 -10.02 -4.35 -13.41
C LEU A 51 -9.90 -5.65 -12.64
N LEU A 52 -9.47 -5.63 -11.39
CA LEU A 52 -9.30 -6.80 -10.55
C LEU A 52 -10.63 -7.51 -10.21
N ARG A 53 -11.73 -6.76 -10.05
CA ARG A 53 -13.07 -7.30 -9.78
C ARG A 53 -13.66 -8.15 -10.90
N ARG A 54 -13.05 -8.18 -12.08
CA ARG A 54 -13.51 -9.03 -13.20
C ARG A 54 -13.36 -10.52 -12.87
N ASP A 55 -12.33 -10.86 -12.08
CA ASP A 55 -11.91 -12.24 -11.80
C ASP A 55 -11.52 -12.52 -10.33
N HIS A 56 -11.58 -11.49 -9.47
CA HIS A 56 -11.29 -11.60 -8.05
C HIS A 56 -12.41 -11.01 -7.19
N ASP A 57 -12.56 -11.53 -5.97
CA ASP A 57 -13.40 -10.93 -4.92
C ASP A 57 -12.57 -9.88 -4.18
N VAL A 58 -12.68 -8.62 -4.58
CA VAL A 58 -11.83 -7.53 -4.12
C VAL A 58 -12.49 -6.75 -2.99
N VAL A 59 -11.80 -6.71 -1.86
CA VAL A 59 -12.07 -5.83 -0.73
C VAL A 59 -11.10 -4.65 -0.78
N THR A 60 -11.59 -3.45 -0.62
CA THR A 60 -10.77 -2.25 -0.41
C THR A 60 -11.44 -1.32 0.60
N PHE A 61 -10.68 -0.43 1.20
CA PHE A 61 -11.13 0.44 2.28
C PHE A 61 -10.37 1.77 2.25
N ASP A 62 -10.90 2.78 2.94
CA ASP A 62 -10.19 4.04 3.16
C ASP A 62 -9.48 3.98 4.52
N LEU A 63 -8.22 4.35 4.57
CA LEU A 63 -7.48 4.52 5.83
C LEU A 63 -8.07 5.66 6.66
N ARG A 64 -7.85 5.67 7.98
CA ARG A 64 -8.25 6.78 8.87
C ARG A 64 -7.90 8.13 8.26
N GLY A 65 -8.81 9.09 8.33
CA GLY A 65 -8.63 10.41 7.76
C GLY A 65 -8.58 10.49 6.23
N HIS A 66 -8.85 9.41 5.49
CA HIS A 66 -8.87 9.40 4.03
C HIS A 66 -10.28 9.14 3.50
N GLY A 67 -10.61 9.72 2.35
CA GLY A 67 -11.85 9.48 1.65
C GLY A 67 -13.09 9.66 2.52
N LEU A 68 -13.81 8.57 2.76
CA LEU A 68 -15.01 8.54 3.60
C LEU A 68 -14.75 8.03 5.03
N ALA A 69 -13.50 7.69 5.38
CA ALA A 69 -13.13 7.34 6.74
C ALA A 69 -13.19 8.57 7.66
N SER A 70 -13.55 8.36 8.93
CA SER A 70 -13.54 9.47 9.87
C SER A 70 -12.12 9.99 10.12
N PRO A 71 -11.96 11.28 10.42
CA PRO A 71 -10.71 11.80 10.93
C PRO A 71 -10.34 11.11 12.25
N ALA A 72 -9.08 11.18 12.62
CA ALA A 72 -8.54 10.63 13.85
C ALA A 72 -7.68 11.68 14.57
N GLU A 73 -7.47 11.50 15.88
CA GLU A 73 -6.59 12.36 16.65
C GLU A 73 -5.10 12.09 16.37
N ARG A 74 -4.79 10.87 15.88
CA ARG A 74 -3.42 10.43 15.61
C ARG A 74 -3.30 9.71 14.29
N TYR A 75 -2.30 10.14 13.52
CA TYR A 75 -1.87 9.53 12.29
C TYR A 75 -0.44 9.01 12.47
N SER A 76 -0.27 7.71 12.68
CA SER A 76 1.01 7.04 12.83
C SER A 76 0.99 5.71 12.12
N PHE A 77 2.15 5.14 11.83
CA PHE A 77 2.25 3.82 11.23
C PHE A 77 1.46 2.75 12.00
N ASP A 78 1.62 2.71 13.32
CA ASP A 78 0.92 1.75 14.17
C ASP A 78 -0.60 1.93 14.15
N ALA A 79 -1.07 3.18 14.08
CA ALA A 79 -2.49 3.48 14.00
C ALA A 79 -3.09 2.96 12.66
N PHE A 80 -2.42 3.17 11.54
CA PHE A 80 -2.81 2.62 10.24
C PHE A 80 -2.72 1.10 10.20
N LEU A 81 -1.71 0.51 10.83
CA LEU A 81 -1.59 -0.95 10.95
C LEU A 81 -2.77 -1.53 11.75
N GLY A 82 -3.18 -0.87 12.82
CA GLY A 82 -4.37 -1.24 13.59
C GLY A 82 -5.64 -1.21 12.74
N ASP A 83 -5.80 -0.23 11.86
CA ASP A 83 -6.94 -0.16 10.93
C ASP A 83 -6.95 -1.35 9.97
N LEU A 84 -5.81 -1.70 9.38
CA LEU A 84 -5.69 -2.87 8.52
C LEU A 84 -6.03 -4.16 9.27
N VAL A 85 -5.52 -4.32 10.50
CA VAL A 85 -5.83 -5.47 11.37
C VAL A 85 -7.33 -5.56 11.63
N ALA A 86 -7.98 -4.45 11.97
CA ALA A 86 -9.41 -4.41 12.24
C ALA A 86 -10.25 -4.76 11.00
N VAL A 87 -9.87 -4.23 9.83
CA VAL A 87 -10.53 -4.59 8.57
C VAL A 87 -10.40 -6.08 8.29
N LEU A 88 -9.20 -6.64 8.36
CA LEU A 88 -8.96 -8.06 8.08
C LEU A 88 -9.68 -8.98 9.08
N ALA A 89 -9.77 -8.58 10.34
CA ALA A 89 -10.50 -9.33 11.38
C ALA A 89 -12.02 -9.33 11.18
N ASP A 90 -12.59 -8.30 10.55
CA ASP A 90 -14.03 -8.20 10.27
C ASP A 90 -14.45 -8.97 9.00
N LEU A 91 -13.48 -9.41 8.18
CA LEU A 91 -13.79 -10.08 6.92
C LEU A 91 -14.23 -11.53 7.11
N ASP A 92 -15.44 -11.84 6.63
CA ASP A 92 -15.89 -13.22 6.41
C ASP A 92 -15.57 -13.64 4.97
N LEU A 93 -14.38 -14.25 4.78
CA LEU A 93 -13.88 -14.69 3.48
C LEU A 93 -13.91 -16.21 3.35
N PRO A 94 -14.16 -16.75 2.14
CA PRO A 94 -14.21 -18.20 1.92
C PRO A 94 -12.84 -18.88 2.04
N SER A 95 -11.76 -18.11 1.96
CA SER A 95 -10.36 -18.56 2.09
C SER A 95 -9.46 -17.39 2.46
N SER A 96 -8.24 -17.69 2.90
CA SER A 96 -7.22 -16.68 3.18
C SER A 96 -6.98 -15.78 1.95
N PRO A 97 -7.05 -14.45 2.09
CA PRO A 97 -6.90 -13.52 0.97
C PRO A 97 -5.44 -13.38 0.56
N VAL A 98 -5.21 -12.91 -0.67
CA VAL A 98 -3.96 -12.25 -1.01
C VAL A 98 -4.07 -10.79 -0.57
N LEU A 99 -3.08 -10.31 0.17
CA LEU A 99 -3.00 -8.92 0.58
C LEU A 99 -2.19 -8.13 -0.45
N VAL A 100 -2.82 -7.15 -1.07
CA VAL A 100 -2.21 -6.25 -2.06
C VAL A 100 -2.03 -4.90 -1.40
N GLY A 101 -0.80 -4.43 -1.25
CA GLY A 101 -0.52 -3.14 -0.63
C GLY A 101 0.13 -2.18 -1.61
N TYR A 102 -0.31 -0.93 -1.62
CA TYR A 102 0.29 0.16 -2.40
C TYR A 102 0.97 1.16 -1.47
N SER A 103 2.23 1.54 -1.76
CA SER A 103 2.97 2.55 -1.00
C SER A 103 2.96 2.24 0.51
N LEU A 104 2.44 3.12 1.37
CA LEU A 104 2.21 2.86 2.80
C LEU A 104 1.48 1.52 3.02
N GLY A 105 0.48 1.21 2.20
CA GLY A 105 -0.26 -0.04 2.29
C GLY A 105 0.60 -1.29 2.09
N ALA A 106 1.69 -1.19 1.32
CA ALA A 106 2.65 -2.27 1.17
C ALA A 106 3.48 -2.48 2.46
N ASP A 107 3.91 -1.38 3.08
CA ASP A 107 4.63 -1.44 4.36
C ASP A 107 3.73 -2.04 5.46
N LEU A 108 2.45 -1.63 5.51
CA LEU A 108 1.45 -2.20 6.43
C LEU A 108 1.23 -3.70 6.18
N ALA A 109 1.15 -4.10 4.90
CA ALA A 109 0.92 -5.49 4.50
C ALA A 109 2.08 -6.41 4.94
N VAL A 110 3.32 -5.99 4.79
CA VAL A 110 4.51 -6.72 5.27
C VAL A 110 4.50 -6.85 6.79
N HIS A 111 4.19 -5.78 7.51
CA HIS A 111 4.11 -5.82 8.98
C HIS A 111 2.99 -6.72 9.48
N TYR A 112 1.82 -6.67 8.83
CA TYR A 112 0.71 -7.58 9.14
C TYR A 112 1.09 -9.05 8.90
N ALA A 113 1.64 -9.36 7.73
CA ALA A 113 2.02 -10.73 7.36
C ALA A 113 3.04 -11.33 8.34
N ALA A 114 4.04 -10.53 8.74
CA ALA A 114 5.05 -10.94 9.70
C ALA A 114 4.52 -11.14 11.13
N ALA A 115 3.43 -10.45 11.50
CA ALA A 115 2.82 -10.54 12.83
C ALA A 115 1.72 -11.61 12.92
N CYS A 116 1.05 -11.93 11.80
CA CYS A 116 -0.12 -12.81 11.72
C CYS A 116 0.09 -13.95 10.70
N PRO A 117 1.04 -14.88 10.96
CA PRO A 117 1.32 -15.96 10.03
C PRO A 117 0.10 -16.85 9.79
N GLY A 118 -0.05 -17.36 8.56
CA GLY A 118 -1.15 -18.25 8.15
C GLY A 118 -2.50 -17.57 7.92
N THR A 119 -2.63 -16.25 8.10
CA THR A 119 -3.91 -15.51 7.90
C THR A 119 -4.12 -15.06 6.47
N ILE A 120 -3.07 -14.97 5.67
CA ILE A 120 -3.11 -14.58 4.26
C ILE A 120 -2.50 -15.67 3.38
N ALA A 121 -2.81 -15.66 2.09
CA ALA A 121 -2.33 -16.64 1.12
C ALA A 121 -1.17 -16.13 0.25
N GLY A 122 -0.81 -14.86 0.37
CA GLY A 122 0.29 -14.23 -0.36
C GLY A 122 0.27 -12.72 -0.22
N LEU A 123 1.35 -12.09 -0.67
CA LEU A 123 1.54 -10.64 -0.71
C LEU A 123 1.83 -10.17 -2.14
N VAL A 124 1.19 -9.08 -2.54
CA VAL A 124 1.61 -8.27 -3.68
C VAL A 124 1.90 -6.85 -3.18
N LEU A 125 3.12 -6.39 -3.38
CA LEU A 125 3.62 -5.14 -2.85
C LEU A 125 3.85 -4.17 -4.01
N ILE A 126 3.07 -3.11 -4.08
CA ILE A 126 3.14 -2.14 -5.16
C ILE A 126 3.84 -0.89 -4.64
N ASP A 127 5.05 -0.68 -5.14
CA ASP A 127 5.87 0.52 -4.92
C ASP A 127 5.98 0.94 -3.46
N GLY A 128 6.21 -0.03 -2.57
CA GLY A 128 6.36 0.14 -1.13
C GLY A 128 7.13 -1.01 -0.49
N ALA A 129 7.25 -1.00 0.83
CA ALA A 129 7.92 -2.03 1.64
C ALA A 129 9.36 -2.32 1.22
N ASN A 130 10.05 -1.30 0.72
CA ASN A 130 11.39 -1.41 0.18
C ASN A 130 12.46 -1.25 1.28
N PRO A 131 13.35 -2.24 1.50
CA PRO A 131 14.41 -2.15 2.50
C PRO A 131 15.56 -1.26 2.04
N LEU A 132 15.36 0.04 2.13
CA LEU A 132 16.33 1.04 1.71
C LEU A 132 17.68 0.86 2.40
N PRO A 133 18.81 0.96 1.67
CA PRO A 133 20.15 0.80 2.26
C PRO A 133 20.56 1.98 3.16
N GLU A 134 19.95 3.12 2.97
CA GLU A 134 20.14 4.37 3.75
C GLU A 134 18.82 5.13 3.87
N PRO A 135 18.69 6.07 4.84
CA PRO A 135 17.48 6.88 4.96
C PRO A 135 17.12 7.60 3.66
N PHE A 136 15.85 7.58 3.33
CA PHE A 136 15.32 8.27 2.15
C PHE A 136 15.40 9.78 2.33
N LEU A 137 15.02 10.25 3.54
CA LEU A 137 15.05 11.65 3.92
C LEU A 137 16.36 11.99 4.63
N THR A 138 17.12 12.91 4.07
CA THR A 138 18.27 13.55 4.71
C THR A 138 17.93 15.00 5.05
N ASP A 139 18.79 15.66 5.82
CA ASP A 139 18.59 17.10 6.15
C ASP A 139 18.49 17.96 4.89
N ALA A 140 19.17 17.57 3.80
CA ALA A 140 19.08 18.26 2.51
C ALA A 140 17.71 18.11 1.84
N ASP A 141 16.98 17.03 2.11
CA ASP A 141 15.68 16.74 1.51
C ASP A 141 14.51 17.39 2.30
N LEU A 142 14.73 17.76 3.57
CA LEU A 142 13.64 18.17 4.47
C LEU A 142 12.85 19.38 3.97
N THR A 143 13.51 20.35 3.34
CA THR A 143 12.82 21.55 2.81
C THR A 143 11.90 21.18 1.65
N GLU A 144 12.40 20.41 0.70
CA GLU A 144 11.60 19.94 -0.44
C GLU A 144 10.46 19.01 0.03
N PHE A 145 10.76 18.11 0.97
CA PHE A 145 9.76 17.19 1.51
C PHE A 145 8.65 17.92 2.28
N ARG A 146 8.97 18.99 3.01
CA ARG A 146 7.97 19.84 3.67
C ARG A 146 7.05 20.52 2.64
N ALA A 147 7.60 21.06 1.57
CA ALA A 147 6.79 21.65 0.49
C ALA A 147 5.86 20.62 -0.17
N ILE A 148 6.33 19.36 -0.35
CA ILE A 148 5.49 18.25 -0.85
C ILE A 148 4.37 17.97 0.16
N ALA A 149 4.66 17.86 1.45
CA ALA A 149 3.65 17.61 2.47
C ALA A 149 2.58 18.72 2.52
N GLU A 150 2.97 19.98 2.36
CA GLU A 150 2.05 21.12 2.25
C GLU A 150 1.14 21.01 1.00
N ALA A 151 1.72 20.66 -0.15
CA ALA A 151 0.97 20.48 -1.39
C ALA A 151 -0.02 19.29 -1.31
N GLU A 152 0.39 18.20 -0.71
CA GLU A 152 -0.46 17.01 -0.51
C GLU A 152 -1.60 17.30 0.49
N ALA A 153 -1.31 17.96 1.60
CA ALA A 153 -2.32 18.38 2.57
C ALA A 153 -3.37 19.32 1.93
N ALA A 154 -2.92 20.27 1.10
CA ALA A 154 -3.81 21.17 0.37
C ALA A 154 -4.71 20.44 -0.66
N ARG A 155 -4.21 19.34 -1.25
CA ARG A 155 -4.94 18.57 -2.26
C ARG A 155 -5.98 17.65 -1.65
N HIS A 156 -5.66 16.98 -0.55
CA HIS A 156 -6.51 15.93 0.04
C HIS A 156 -7.28 16.39 1.27
N GLY A 157 -6.77 17.40 2.01
CA GLY A 157 -7.49 18.10 3.07
C GLY A 157 -7.78 17.34 4.36
N SER A 158 -7.39 16.06 4.44
CA SER A 158 -7.73 15.20 5.58
C SER A 158 -6.61 15.12 6.62
N LEU A 159 -5.36 15.13 6.18
CA LEU A 159 -4.17 15.18 7.01
C LEU A 159 -3.53 16.58 6.90
N THR A 160 -2.95 17.04 7.98
CA THR A 160 -2.16 18.27 7.96
C THR A 160 -0.79 18.02 7.31
N ALA A 161 -0.13 19.07 6.86
CA ALA A 161 1.24 18.99 6.37
C ALA A 161 2.21 18.39 7.42
N GLU A 162 1.97 18.69 8.71
CA GLU A 162 2.79 18.13 9.80
C GLU A 162 2.55 16.64 10.00
N ASP A 163 1.31 16.16 9.85
CA ASP A 163 1.00 14.71 9.88
C ASP A 163 1.73 13.98 8.75
N ILE A 164 1.65 14.49 7.52
CA ILE A 164 2.31 13.89 6.35
C ILE A 164 3.83 13.91 6.51
N PHE A 165 4.37 15.02 6.98
CA PHE A 165 5.81 15.18 7.22
C PHE A 165 6.31 14.23 8.31
N GLY A 166 5.56 14.13 9.42
CA GLY A 166 5.85 13.21 10.52
C GLY A 166 5.84 11.76 10.09
N LEU A 167 4.80 11.35 9.35
CA LEU A 167 4.69 10.01 8.77
C LEU A 167 5.84 9.68 7.83
N GLY A 168 6.27 10.60 6.97
CA GLY A 168 7.40 10.37 6.08
C GLY A 168 8.68 10.04 6.83
N LYS A 169 8.94 10.73 7.94
CA LYS A 169 10.09 10.43 8.82
C LYS A 169 9.93 9.08 9.54
N GLU A 170 8.72 8.78 10.01
CA GLU A 170 8.41 7.49 10.63
C GLU A 170 8.63 6.33 9.64
N MET A 171 8.23 6.51 8.37
CA MET A 171 8.41 5.52 7.32
C MET A 171 9.88 5.19 7.02
N ASP A 172 10.78 6.16 7.13
CA ASP A 172 12.23 5.90 7.00
C ASP A 172 12.73 4.94 8.09
N VAL A 173 12.26 5.12 9.33
CA VAL A 173 12.57 4.21 10.43
C VAL A 173 11.97 2.82 10.21
N VAL A 174 10.70 2.76 9.82
CA VAL A 174 9.99 1.51 9.53
C VAL A 174 10.72 0.71 8.45
N ARG A 175 11.07 1.34 7.33
CA ARG A 175 11.76 0.71 6.19
C ARG A 175 13.20 0.32 6.50
N GLY A 176 13.87 1.05 7.40
CA GLY A 176 15.21 0.70 7.87
C GLY A 176 15.28 -0.69 8.51
N GLY A 177 14.22 -1.13 9.20
CA GLY A 177 14.12 -2.43 9.86
C GLY A 177 13.27 -3.49 9.13
N ILE A 178 12.79 -3.21 7.92
CA ILE A 178 11.74 -4.04 7.27
C ILE A 178 12.25 -5.42 6.84
N LEU A 179 13.55 -5.61 6.62
CA LEU A 179 14.12 -6.93 6.26
C LEU A 179 13.85 -7.98 7.34
N ASP A 180 13.89 -7.63 8.61
CA ASP A 180 13.58 -8.54 9.72
C ASP A 180 12.12 -9.01 9.67
N ARG A 181 11.23 -8.22 9.08
CA ARG A 181 9.84 -8.61 8.87
C ARG A 181 9.72 -9.64 7.75
N TYR A 182 10.41 -9.43 6.64
CA TYR A 182 10.41 -10.37 5.51
C TYR A 182 10.89 -11.78 5.92
N GLN A 183 11.83 -11.89 6.85
CA GLN A 183 12.31 -13.18 7.37
C GLN A 183 11.25 -14.02 8.09
N ARG A 184 10.13 -13.40 8.49
CA ARG A 184 9.02 -14.04 9.21
C ARG A 184 7.83 -14.37 8.31
N ILE A 185 7.92 -14.07 7.01
CA ILE A 185 6.85 -14.26 6.06
C ILE A 185 7.06 -15.59 5.34
N ASP A 186 6.08 -16.48 5.46
CA ASP A 186 6.09 -17.84 4.93
C ASP A 186 5.19 -18.03 3.69
N VAL A 187 4.61 -16.94 3.18
CA VAL A 187 3.77 -16.94 2.00
C VAL A 187 4.50 -16.34 0.80
N PRO A 188 4.07 -16.65 -0.46
CA PRO A 188 4.63 -16.01 -1.64
C PRO A 188 4.53 -14.49 -1.59
N VAL A 189 5.62 -13.80 -1.93
CA VAL A 189 5.70 -12.34 -2.01
C VAL A 189 6.13 -11.93 -3.41
N HIS A 190 5.38 -11.01 -4.02
CA HIS A 190 5.70 -10.43 -5.31
C HIS A 190 5.68 -8.91 -5.23
N ALA A 191 6.75 -8.26 -5.70
CA ALA A 191 6.85 -6.81 -5.76
C ALA A 191 6.56 -6.28 -7.18
N ILE A 192 5.85 -5.17 -7.29
CA ILE A 192 5.63 -4.41 -8.53
C ILE A 192 6.18 -3.01 -8.27
N MET A 193 7.27 -2.66 -8.93
CA MET A 193 8.06 -1.48 -8.57
C MET A 193 8.17 -0.50 -9.74
N SER A 194 8.12 0.79 -9.42
CA SER A 194 8.41 1.86 -10.40
C SER A 194 9.91 2.00 -10.64
N THR A 195 10.28 2.33 -11.87
CA THR A 195 11.69 2.63 -12.21
C THR A 195 12.15 3.99 -11.70
N ALA A 196 11.21 4.90 -11.40
CA ALA A 196 11.47 6.29 -11.04
C ALA A 196 10.56 6.80 -9.92
N ILE A 197 10.69 6.23 -8.70
CA ILE A 197 9.84 6.54 -7.51
C ILE A 197 9.65 8.05 -7.28
N ALA A 198 10.65 8.87 -7.55
CA ALA A 198 10.64 10.31 -7.35
C ALA A 198 10.47 11.12 -8.66
N GLY A 199 10.03 10.46 -9.74
CA GLY A 199 9.97 11.04 -11.07
C GLY A 199 11.30 10.97 -11.82
N ASP A 200 11.31 11.48 -13.05
CA ASP A 200 12.42 11.38 -14.01
C ASP A 200 13.36 12.60 -14.02
N SER A 201 13.17 13.55 -13.10
CA SER A 201 14.04 14.72 -12.99
C SER A 201 15.49 14.30 -12.76
N LEU A 202 16.41 14.99 -13.44
CA LEU A 202 17.85 14.83 -13.25
C LEU A 202 18.41 15.75 -12.14
N GLU A 203 17.53 16.58 -11.55
CA GLU A 203 17.88 17.54 -10.51
C GLU A 203 17.12 17.24 -9.20
N GLY A 204 17.54 17.90 -8.11
CA GLY A 204 16.92 17.74 -6.80
C GLY A 204 17.14 16.33 -6.24
N ARG A 205 16.14 15.84 -5.49
CA ARG A 205 16.21 14.55 -4.80
C ARG A 205 16.03 13.32 -5.73
N ALA A 206 15.39 13.49 -6.88
CA ALA A 206 14.96 12.37 -7.72
C ALA A 206 16.09 11.40 -8.11
N PRO A 207 17.29 11.85 -8.57
CA PRO A 207 18.36 10.92 -8.93
C PRO A 207 18.84 10.05 -7.76
N ARG A 208 18.93 10.63 -6.55
CA ARG A 208 19.34 9.91 -5.35
C ARG A 208 18.24 8.93 -4.92
N HIS A 209 16.99 9.37 -4.85
CA HIS A 209 15.88 8.55 -4.41
C HIS A 209 15.61 7.38 -5.36
N ASN A 210 15.65 7.60 -6.67
CA ASN A 210 15.50 6.53 -7.67
C ASN A 210 16.62 5.48 -7.58
N ARG A 211 17.86 5.92 -7.31
CA ARG A 211 18.98 4.99 -7.09
C ARG A 211 18.78 4.16 -5.82
N LEU A 212 18.42 4.80 -4.70
CA LEU A 212 18.17 4.11 -3.43
C LEU A 212 17.00 3.13 -3.54
N TRP A 213 15.96 3.54 -4.29
CA TRP A 213 14.78 2.71 -4.51
C TRP A 213 15.15 1.41 -5.21
N ARG A 214 15.91 1.49 -6.31
CA ARG A 214 16.38 0.30 -7.03
C ARG A 214 17.32 -0.55 -6.18
N ALA A 215 18.27 0.07 -5.50
CA ALA A 215 19.20 -0.65 -4.63
C ALA A 215 18.50 -1.39 -3.49
N GLY A 216 17.41 -0.83 -2.95
CA GLY A 216 16.60 -1.49 -1.93
C GLY A 216 15.91 -2.76 -2.45
N VAL A 217 15.33 -2.71 -3.65
CA VAL A 217 14.72 -3.90 -4.28
C VAL A 217 15.77 -4.97 -4.60
N GLU A 218 16.92 -4.58 -5.14
CA GLU A 218 18.06 -5.49 -5.38
C GLU A 218 18.51 -6.15 -4.08
N ARG A 219 18.62 -5.39 -3.01
CA ARG A 219 18.92 -5.89 -1.67
C ARG A 219 17.87 -6.88 -1.19
N LEU A 220 16.57 -6.55 -1.35
CA LEU A 220 15.48 -7.45 -0.97
C LEU A 220 15.58 -8.79 -1.67
N MET A 221 15.75 -8.79 -3.00
CA MET A 221 15.87 -10.00 -3.80
C MET A 221 17.14 -10.81 -3.48
N HIS A 222 18.21 -10.15 -3.07
CA HIS A 222 19.44 -10.80 -2.64
C HIS A 222 19.27 -11.50 -1.28
N GLU A 223 18.70 -10.79 -0.30
CA GLU A 223 18.49 -11.29 1.07
C GLU A 223 17.34 -12.31 1.14
N GLN A 224 16.37 -12.22 0.22
CA GLN A 224 15.17 -13.05 0.17
C GLN A 224 14.96 -13.59 -1.27
N PRO A 225 15.74 -14.62 -1.71
CA PRO A 225 15.75 -15.08 -3.11
C PRO A 225 14.42 -15.68 -3.61
N HIS A 226 13.47 -15.96 -2.71
CA HIS A 226 12.14 -16.44 -3.05
C HIS A 226 11.16 -15.30 -3.41
N ILE A 227 11.53 -14.05 -3.16
CA ILE A 227 10.76 -12.87 -3.56
C ILE A 227 11.09 -12.52 -5.00
N SER A 228 10.07 -12.28 -5.79
CA SER A 228 10.21 -11.82 -7.17
C SER A 228 9.73 -10.37 -7.33
N ALA A 229 10.26 -9.67 -8.34
CA ALA A 229 9.87 -8.31 -8.65
C ALA A 229 9.67 -8.12 -10.15
N ASP A 230 8.63 -7.36 -10.52
CA ASP A 230 8.43 -6.79 -11.86
C ASP A 230 8.60 -5.26 -11.78
N TRP A 231 9.13 -4.68 -12.85
CA TRP A 231 9.36 -3.25 -12.95
C TRP A 231 8.43 -2.63 -14.00
N ILE A 232 7.85 -1.50 -13.66
CA ILE A 232 7.07 -0.68 -14.59
C ILE A 232 7.83 0.63 -14.81
N ASP A 233 7.96 1.04 -16.06
CA ASP A 233 8.58 2.32 -16.43
C ASP A 233 7.61 3.47 -16.13
N ALA A 234 7.57 3.86 -14.88
CA ALA A 234 6.67 4.84 -14.29
C ALA A 234 7.29 5.47 -13.05
N ASP A 235 6.61 6.51 -12.54
CA ASP A 235 6.83 7.06 -11.21
C ASP A 235 5.97 6.35 -10.13
N HIS A 236 5.98 6.89 -8.91
CA HIS A 236 5.20 6.36 -7.78
C HIS A 236 3.69 6.25 -8.06
N ARG A 237 3.19 6.92 -9.07
CA ARG A 237 1.77 6.96 -9.42
C ARG A 237 1.32 5.80 -10.32
N LEU A 238 2.15 4.75 -10.47
CA LEU A 238 1.88 3.63 -11.38
C LEU A 238 0.49 2.98 -11.20
N VAL A 239 -0.06 2.95 -10.00
CA VAL A 239 -1.42 2.41 -9.76
C VAL A 239 -2.52 3.23 -10.42
N PHE A 240 -2.25 4.48 -10.79
CA PHE A 240 -3.18 5.38 -11.47
C PHE A 240 -2.86 5.48 -12.96
N THR A 241 -1.59 5.52 -13.32
CA THR A 241 -1.13 5.74 -14.70
C THR A 241 -0.98 4.46 -15.51
N HIS A 242 -0.74 3.33 -14.82
CA HIS A 242 -0.49 2.00 -15.39
C HIS A 242 -1.37 0.92 -14.72
N ALA A 243 -2.60 1.29 -14.31
CA ALA A 243 -3.51 0.36 -13.66
C ALA A 243 -3.76 -0.94 -14.47
N PRO A 244 -3.87 -0.93 -15.81
CA PRO A 244 -3.98 -2.15 -16.60
C PRO A 244 -2.77 -3.08 -16.47
N ASP A 245 -1.55 -2.53 -16.53
CA ASP A 245 -0.31 -3.32 -16.43
C ASP A 245 -0.16 -3.91 -15.03
N VAL A 246 -0.43 -3.11 -13.98
CA VAL A 246 -0.45 -3.56 -12.59
C VAL A 246 -1.46 -4.70 -12.41
N ALA A 247 -2.68 -4.55 -12.95
CA ALA A 247 -3.71 -5.59 -12.85
C ALA A 247 -3.30 -6.88 -13.57
N GLU A 248 -2.65 -6.78 -14.74
CA GLU A 248 -2.17 -7.92 -15.51
C GLU A 248 -1.06 -8.68 -14.76
N ILE A 249 -0.10 -7.97 -14.18
CA ILE A 249 0.95 -8.57 -13.35
C ILE A 249 0.31 -9.30 -12.16
N ILE A 250 -0.61 -8.67 -11.43
CA ILE A 250 -1.31 -9.30 -10.30
C ILE A 250 -1.97 -10.60 -10.75
N ARG A 251 -2.73 -10.59 -11.85
CA ARG A 251 -3.40 -11.78 -12.38
C ARG A 251 -2.42 -12.91 -12.74
N SER A 252 -1.35 -12.55 -13.46
CA SER A 252 -0.36 -13.54 -13.90
C SER A 252 0.34 -14.24 -12.73
N ARG A 253 0.58 -13.49 -11.63
CA ARG A 253 1.22 -14.03 -10.42
C ARG A 253 0.28 -14.82 -9.53
N LEU A 254 -1.02 -14.58 -9.64
CA LEU A 254 -2.05 -15.29 -8.86
C LEU A 254 -2.74 -16.41 -9.63
N ALA A 255 -2.41 -16.59 -10.92
CA ALA A 255 -2.94 -17.70 -11.72
C ALA A 255 -2.61 -19.04 -11.06
N PRO A 256 -3.56 -19.99 -11.03
CA PRO A 256 -3.26 -21.34 -10.57
C PRO A 256 -2.21 -21.97 -11.50
N CYS A 257 -1.22 -22.65 -10.92
CA CYS A 257 -0.25 -23.46 -11.66
C CYS A 257 -0.92 -24.66 -12.33
#